data_e702eef682ab9db47ab2bef10aee0f6a
#
_entry.id   e702eef682ab9db47ab2bef10aee0f6a
#
_cell.length_a   1.000
_cell.length_b   1.000
_cell.length_c   1.000
_cell.angle_alpha   90.00
_cell.angle_beta   90.00
_cell.angle_gamma   90.00
#
_symmetry.space_group_name_H-M   'P 1'
#
loop_
_entity.id
_entity.type
_entity.pdbx_description
1 polymer ?
#
loop_
_entity_poly.entity_id
_entity_poly.type
_entity_poly.pdbx_seq_one_letter_code
_entity_poly.pdbx_strand_id
1 'polypeptide(L)'
;MKPTVLSTDPKLTSAADSANTMIKADLELLMAGTVAGTVDASLISQWVSLDDELAVTLDEGALTAWVDELAAVCNTVGTQRTYTRSDGKVVTVAGGTYGWEVDKDALLALVKDGVANGAANTVDIPCMQTGDAYNGAGSRDWGARYMDVDLSEQHARLYDASGAVIWESDIITGKPDGEHDTPTGVYMVNAKQSPSKLIGYNGNEKIYETEVQYWMPF
;
A
#
# COMPACT_ATOMS: atom_id res chain seq x y z
N MET A 1 -52.47 -16.43 9.98
CA MET A 1 -52.18 -15.14 9.33
C MET A 1 -51.94 -15.39 7.85
N LYS A 2 -52.54 -14.61 6.93
CA LYS A 2 -52.13 -14.65 5.53
C LYS A 2 -50.84 -13.84 5.41
N PRO A 3 -49.82 -14.32 4.65
CA PRO A 3 -48.63 -13.54 4.41
C PRO A 3 -49.00 -12.23 3.67
N THR A 4 -48.41 -11.13 4.08
CA THR A 4 -48.62 -9.80 3.48
C THR A 4 -47.93 -9.67 2.14
N VAL A 5 -46.91 -10.48 1.87
CA VAL A 5 -46.16 -10.54 0.60
C VAL A 5 -46.38 -11.91 -0.03
N LEU A 6 -46.75 -11.92 -1.29
CA LEU A 6 -46.94 -13.15 -2.08
C LEU A 6 -45.71 -13.41 -2.95
N SER A 7 -45.42 -14.69 -3.26
CA SER A 7 -44.31 -15.07 -4.16
C SER A 7 -44.45 -14.50 -5.59
N THR A 8 -45.59 -13.96 -5.93
CA THR A 8 -45.85 -13.28 -7.22
C THR A 8 -45.75 -11.75 -7.14
N ASP A 9 -45.33 -11.22 -6.00
CA ASP A 9 -45.15 -9.77 -5.86
C ASP A 9 -43.98 -9.30 -6.76
N PRO A 10 -44.25 -8.32 -7.65
CA PRO A 10 -43.23 -7.82 -8.57
C PRO A 10 -42.00 -7.24 -7.85
N LYS A 11 -42.17 -6.68 -6.65
CA LYS A 11 -41.06 -6.19 -5.85
C LYS A 11 -40.15 -7.32 -5.40
N LEU A 12 -40.72 -8.46 -4.97
CA LEU A 12 -39.94 -9.63 -4.57
C LEU A 12 -39.15 -10.21 -5.76
N THR A 13 -39.78 -10.28 -6.94
CA THR A 13 -39.09 -10.72 -8.16
C THR A 13 -37.91 -9.78 -8.51
N SER A 14 -38.16 -8.47 -8.49
CA SER A 14 -37.11 -7.47 -8.78
C SER A 14 -35.98 -7.53 -7.75
N ALA A 15 -36.29 -7.72 -6.47
CA ALA A 15 -35.29 -7.89 -5.41
C ALA A 15 -34.43 -9.15 -5.64
N ALA A 16 -35.09 -10.27 -5.97
CA ALA A 16 -34.39 -11.51 -6.28
C ALA A 16 -33.46 -11.38 -7.49
N ASP A 17 -33.90 -10.70 -8.56
CA ASP A 17 -33.09 -10.46 -9.75
C ASP A 17 -31.89 -9.56 -9.44
N SER A 18 -32.08 -8.53 -8.61
CA SER A 18 -31.00 -7.64 -8.16
C SER A 18 -29.98 -8.38 -7.30
N ALA A 19 -30.43 -9.13 -6.29
CA ALA A 19 -29.58 -9.94 -5.43
C ALA A 19 -28.81 -11.00 -6.23
N ASN A 20 -29.48 -11.69 -7.16
CA ASN A 20 -28.85 -12.66 -8.05
C ASN A 20 -27.82 -12.03 -8.98
N THR A 21 -28.01 -10.78 -9.40
CA THR A 21 -27.01 -10.04 -10.19
C THR A 21 -25.77 -9.76 -9.34
N MET A 22 -25.95 -9.25 -8.13
CA MET A 22 -24.83 -8.95 -7.23
C MET A 22 -24.03 -10.22 -6.87
N ILE A 23 -24.71 -11.32 -6.55
CA ILE A 23 -24.05 -12.59 -6.16
C ILE A 23 -23.28 -13.24 -7.32
N LYS A 24 -23.54 -12.87 -8.55
CA LYS A 24 -22.76 -13.33 -9.71
C LYS A 24 -21.40 -12.66 -9.84
N ALA A 25 -21.16 -11.58 -9.13
CA ALA A 25 -19.86 -10.92 -9.21
C ALA A 25 -18.76 -11.85 -8.70
N ASP A 26 -17.64 -11.84 -9.42
CA ASP A 26 -16.45 -12.63 -9.13
C ASP A 26 -15.23 -11.79 -9.54
N LEU A 27 -14.68 -11.05 -8.57
CA LEU A 27 -13.56 -10.14 -8.80
C LEU A 27 -12.28 -10.73 -8.21
N GLU A 28 -11.27 -10.89 -9.05
CA GLU A 28 -9.89 -11.12 -8.58
C GLU A 28 -9.16 -9.79 -8.48
N LEU A 29 -8.72 -9.42 -7.29
CA LEU A 29 -8.02 -8.18 -7.00
C LEU A 29 -6.52 -8.41 -6.94
N LEU A 30 -5.77 -7.72 -7.81
CA LEU A 30 -4.34 -7.91 -7.96
C LEU A 30 -3.54 -6.79 -7.30
N MET A 31 -2.45 -7.17 -6.63
CA MET A 31 -1.32 -6.30 -6.29
C MET A 31 -0.11 -6.68 -7.14
N ALA A 32 0.28 -5.79 -8.04
CA ALA A 32 1.40 -6.01 -8.97
C ALA A 32 1.34 -7.38 -9.70
N GLY A 33 0.15 -7.77 -10.15
CA GLY A 33 -0.07 -9.03 -10.87
C GLY A 33 -0.25 -10.28 -9.99
N THR A 34 -0.22 -10.14 -8.66
CA THR A 34 -0.48 -11.24 -7.73
C THR A 34 -1.86 -11.06 -7.10
N VAL A 35 -2.67 -12.14 -7.05
CA VAL A 35 -3.98 -12.10 -6.40
C VAL A 35 -3.80 -11.81 -4.91
N ALA A 36 -4.35 -10.68 -4.46
CA ALA A 36 -4.32 -10.23 -3.07
C ALA A 36 -5.67 -10.42 -2.37
N GLY A 37 -6.76 -10.47 -3.14
CA GLY A 37 -8.09 -10.69 -2.60
C GLY A 37 -9.06 -11.15 -3.68
N THR A 38 -10.18 -11.74 -3.25
CA THR A 38 -11.28 -12.13 -4.13
C THR A 38 -12.59 -11.67 -3.53
N VAL A 39 -13.50 -11.19 -4.40
CA VAL A 39 -14.86 -10.84 -4.03
C VAL A 39 -15.78 -11.80 -4.75
N ASP A 40 -16.18 -12.86 -4.06
CA ASP A 40 -17.00 -13.94 -4.57
C ASP A 40 -18.41 -13.95 -3.96
N ALA A 41 -19.26 -14.85 -4.44
CA ALA A 41 -20.63 -15.02 -3.96
C ALA A 41 -20.71 -15.23 -2.43
N SER A 42 -19.72 -15.94 -1.84
CA SER A 42 -19.71 -16.22 -0.40
C SER A 42 -19.51 -14.95 0.41
N LEU A 43 -18.60 -14.10 -0.03
CA LEU A 43 -18.31 -12.82 0.61
C LEU A 43 -19.46 -11.82 0.39
N ILE A 44 -19.95 -11.71 -0.85
CA ILE A 44 -21.06 -10.83 -1.21
C ILE A 44 -22.32 -11.14 -0.42
N SER A 45 -22.61 -12.43 -0.20
CA SER A 45 -23.79 -12.85 0.59
C SER A 45 -23.80 -12.33 2.02
N GLN A 46 -22.64 -11.93 2.56
CA GLN A 46 -22.51 -11.33 3.89
C GLN A 46 -22.83 -9.83 3.90
N TRP A 47 -22.80 -9.18 2.73
CA TRP A 47 -23.02 -7.75 2.55
C TRP A 47 -24.43 -7.42 2.02
N VAL A 48 -25.07 -8.39 1.35
CA VAL A 48 -26.37 -8.16 0.73
C VAL A 48 -27.49 -8.41 1.73
N SER A 49 -28.39 -7.47 1.87
CA SER A 49 -29.60 -7.59 2.66
C SER A 49 -30.82 -7.02 1.94
N LEU A 50 -32.01 -7.28 2.48
CA LEU A 50 -33.26 -6.68 2.02
C LEU A 50 -33.75 -5.73 3.12
N ASP A 51 -34.17 -4.55 2.71
CA ASP A 51 -34.88 -3.64 3.60
C ASP A 51 -36.37 -3.99 3.76
N ASP A 52 -37.09 -3.22 4.58
CA ASP A 52 -38.52 -3.44 4.84
C ASP A 52 -39.40 -3.22 3.60
N GLU A 53 -38.92 -2.49 2.60
CA GLU A 53 -39.56 -2.21 1.30
C GLU A 53 -39.23 -3.27 0.24
N LEU A 54 -38.47 -4.31 0.58
CA LEU A 54 -37.94 -5.33 -0.30
C LEU A 54 -36.92 -4.81 -1.33
N ALA A 55 -36.24 -3.71 -1.05
CA ALA A 55 -35.11 -3.27 -1.86
C ALA A 55 -33.82 -3.97 -1.41
N VAL A 56 -33.00 -4.37 -2.38
CA VAL A 56 -31.70 -4.98 -2.10
C VAL A 56 -30.71 -3.88 -1.72
N THR A 57 -30.06 -4.03 -0.57
CA THR A 57 -29.07 -3.09 -0.05
C THR A 57 -27.75 -3.80 0.19
N LEU A 58 -26.64 -3.06 0.03
CA LEU A 58 -25.31 -3.48 0.45
C LEU A 58 -25.02 -2.86 1.83
N ASP A 59 -24.53 -3.68 2.75
CA ASP A 59 -23.97 -3.20 4.02
C ASP A 59 -22.64 -2.48 3.73
N GLU A 60 -22.71 -1.14 3.61
CA GLU A 60 -21.56 -0.30 3.34
C GLU A 60 -20.52 -0.35 4.47
N GLY A 61 -20.96 -0.58 5.72
CA GLY A 61 -20.07 -0.70 6.87
C GLY A 61 -19.23 -1.97 6.79
N ALA A 62 -19.86 -3.10 6.49
CA ALA A 62 -19.17 -4.38 6.33
C ALA A 62 -18.22 -4.37 5.12
N LEU A 63 -18.64 -3.78 4.01
CA LEU A 63 -17.80 -3.62 2.82
C LEU A 63 -16.59 -2.71 3.09
N THR A 64 -16.79 -1.57 3.78
CA THR A 64 -15.70 -0.67 4.18
C THR A 64 -14.71 -1.37 5.10
N ALA A 65 -15.20 -2.12 6.10
CA ALA A 65 -14.33 -2.88 7.01
C ALA A 65 -13.48 -3.91 6.26
N TRP A 66 -14.06 -4.62 5.30
CA TRP A 66 -13.32 -5.56 4.48
C TRP A 66 -12.26 -4.88 3.59
N VAL A 67 -12.57 -3.71 3.00
CA VAL A 67 -11.60 -2.91 2.24
C VAL A 67 -10.45 -2.45 3.14
N ASP A 68 -10.74 -2.03 4.38
CA ASP A 68 -9.73 -1.64 5.36
C ASP A 68 -8.80 -2.81 5.73
N GLU A 69 -9.35 -3.99 5.93
CA GLU A 69 -8.59 -5.21 6.22
C GLU A 69 -7.69 -5.61 5.03
N LEU A 70 -8.23 -5.59 3.80
CA LEU A 70 -7.45 -5.89 2.61
C LEU A 70 -6.32 -4.87 2.41
N ALA A 71 -6.62 -3.57 2.56
CA ALA A 71 -5.61 -2.52 2.47
C ALA A 71 -4.51 -2.68 3.52
N ALA A 72 -4.86 -3.03 4.76
CA ALA A 72 -3.89 -3.27 5.83
C ALA A 72 -2.93 -4.44 5.52
N VAL A 73 -3.43 -5.47 4.83
CA VAL A 73 -2.60 -6.61 4.39
C VAL A 73 -1.71 -6.23 3.19
N CYS A 74 -2.19 -5.35 2.31
CA CYS A 74 -1.48 -4.96 1.08
C CYS A 74 -0.47 -3.83 1.29
N ASN A 75 -0.72 -2.92 2.23
CA ASN A 75 0.13 -1.75 2.44
C ASN A 75 1.50 -2.13 2.98
N THR A 76 2.53 -1.46 2.43
CA THR A 76 3.91 -1.64 2.88
C THR A 76 4.54 -0.34 3.37
N VAL A 77 4.04 0.84 2.99
CA VAL A 77 4.53 2.14 3.49
C VAL A 77 4.57 2.14 5.02
N GLY A 78 5.73 2.50 5.58
CA GLY A 78 5.94 2.59 7.03
C GLY A 78 6.02 1.25 7.77
N THR A 79 5.70 0.12 7.12
CA THR A 79 5.69 -1.20 7.76
C THR A 79 7.11 -1.79 7.89
N GLN A 80 7.22 -2.88 8.63
CA GLN A 80 8.47 -3.64 8.71
C GLN A 80 8.68 -4.48 7.46
N ARG A 81 9.90 -4.47 6.89
CA ARG A 81 10.35 -5.33 5.80
C ARG A 81 11.59 -6.08 6.22
N THR A 82 11.68 -7.34 5.81
CA THR A 82 12.87 -8.17 6.02
C THR A 82 13.43 -8.57 4.65
N TYR A 83 14.74 -8.47 4.50
CA TYR A 83 15.44 -8.87 3.28
C TYR A 83 16.83 -9.43 3.62
N THR A 84 17.40 -10.17 2.66
CA THR A 84 18.77 -10.66 2.77
C THR A 84 19.67 -9.78 1.90
N ARG A 85 20.68 -9.19 2.53
CA ARG A 85 21.72 -8.40 1.88
C ARG A 85 22.65 -9.32 1.09
N SER A 86 23.41 -8.80 0.13
CA SER A 86 24.28 -9.60 -0.75
C SER A 86 25.38 -10.37 -0.02
N ASP A 87 25.79 -9.89 1.18
CA ASP A 87 26.76 -10.58 2.05
C ASP A 87 26.13 -11.68 2.93
N GLY A 88 24.83 -11.95 2.76
CA GLY A 88 24.07 -12.94 3.53
C GLY A 88 23.49 -12.43 4.84
N LYS A 89 23.72 -11.16 5.23
CA LYS A 89 23.12 -10.58 6.43
C LYS A 89 21.61 -10.42 6.22
N VAL A 90 20.81 -10.97 7.12
CA VAL A 90 19.37 -10.72 7.18
C VAL A 90 19.13 -9.40 7.89
N VAL A 91 18.46 -8.48 7.21
CA VAL A 91 18.20 -7.13 7.70
C VAL A 91 16.69 -6.94 7.82
N THR A 92 16.28 -6.32 8.93
CA THR A 92 14.91 -5.88 9.16
C THR A 92 14.92 -4.37 9.29
N VAL A 93 14.09 -3.70 8.48
CA VAL A 93 13.91 -2.25 8.49
C VAL A 93 12.44 -1.92 8.62
N ALA A 94 12.10 -0.91 9.42
CA ALA A 94 10.73 -0.43 9.60
C ALA A 94 10.69 1.09 9.48
N GLY A 95 9.55 1.62 9.04
CA GLY A 95 9.37 3.05 8.82
C GLY A 95 9.69 3.49 7.38
N GLY A 96 9.80 4.80 7.21
CA GLY A 96 10.02 5.43 5.92
C GLY A 96 8.73 5.70 5.15
N THR A 97 8.89 6.32 3.99
CA THR A 97 7.78 6.82 3.17
C THR A 97 7.63 6.07 1.84
N TYR A 98 8.51 5.10 1.56
CA TYR A 98 8.46 4.30 0.34
C TYR A 98 7.60 3.05 0.54
N GLY A 99 6.93 2.64 -0.53
CA GLY A 99 6.21 1.36 -0.60
C GLY A 99 4.87 1.46 -1.30
N TRP A 100 4.01 0.50 -1.03
CA TRP A 100 2.65 0.41 -1.57
C TRP A 100 1.64 0.98 -0.58
N GLU A 101 0.72 1.79 -1.07
CA GLU A 101 -0.38 2.34 -0.30
C GLU A 101 -1.67 2.27 -1.13
N VAL A 102 -2.63 1.48 -0.67
CA VAL A 102 -3.92 1.28 -1.34
C VAL A 102 -4.77 2.55 -1.24
N ASP A 103 -5.36 2.96 -2.35
CA ASP A 103 -6.43 3.95 -2.38
C ASP A 103 -7.75 3.27 -1.97
N LYS A 104 -8.06 3.37 -0.68
CA LYS A 104 -9.23 2.70 -0.10
C LYS A 104 -10.55 3.20 -0.68
N ASP A 105 -10.65 4.50 -0.97
CA ASP A 105 -11.87 5.09 -1.51
C ASP A 105 -12.11 4.62 -2.94
N ALA A 106 -11.06 4.59 -3.75
CA ALA A 106 -11.14 4.06 -5.11
C ALA A 106 -11.40 2.55 -5.12
N LEU A 107 -10.79 1.78 -4.21
CA LEU A 107 -11.05 0.34 -4.08
C LEU A 107 -12.49 0.05 -3.64
N LEU A 108 -13.00 0.80 -2.66
CA LEU A 108 -14.38 0.69 -2.21
C LEU A 108 -15.36 0.95 -3.37
N ALA A 109 -15.14 2.00 -4.12
CA ALA A 109 -15.96 2.35 -5.29
C ALA A 109 -15.89 1.25 -6.37
N LEU A 110 -14.70 0.72 -6.66
CA LEU A 110 -14.48 -0.34 -7.63
C LEU A 110 -15.23 -1.62 -7.26
N VAL A 111 -15.11 -2.06 -6.00
CA VAL A 111 -15.79 -3.28 -5.53
C VAL A 111 -17.29 -3.08 -5.51
N LYS A 112 -17.78 -1.94 -5.03
CA LYS A 112 -19.21 -1.61 -4.99
C LYS A 112 -19.84 -1.62 -6.40
N ASP A 113 -19.17 -1.01 -7.38
CA ASP A 113 -19.61 -0.99 -8.77
C ASP A 113 -19.58 -2.40 -9.37
N GLY A 114 -18.49 -3.14 -9.17
CA GLY A 114 -18.35 -4.51 -9.65
C GLY A 114 -19.43 -5.45 -9.11
N VAL A 115 -19.74 -5.38 -7.82
CA VAL A 115 -20.82 -6.15 -7.18
C VAL A 115 -22.17 -5.74 -7.73
N ALA A 116 -22.46 -4.44 -7.82
CA ALA A 116 -23.74 -3.95 -8.32
C ALA A 116 -24.04 -4.41 -9.75
N ASN A 117 -23.02 -4.53 -10.58
CA ASN A 117 -23.13 -4.93 -12.00
C ASN A 117 -22.95 -6.45 -12.24
N GLY A 118 -22.66 -7.23 -11.18
CA GLY A 118 -22.37 -8.67 -11.33
C GLY A 118 -21.14 -8.94 -12.18
N ALA A 119 -20.10 -8.09 -12.03
CA ALA A 119 -18.87 -8.19 -12.82
C ALA A 119 -18.05 -9.44 -12.44
N ALA A 120 -17.50 -10.11 -13.47
CA ALA A 120 -16.60 -11.25 -13.29
C ALA A 120 -15.32 -10.95 -14.09
N ASN A 121 -14.30 -10.44 -13.40
CA ASN A 121 -13.04 -10.01 -14.01
C ASN A 121 -11.91 -9.92 -12.99
N THR A 122 -10.71 -9.81 -13.54
CA THR A 122 -9.49 -9.54 -12.77
C THR A 122 -9.15 -8.07 -12.90
N VAL A 123 -8.86 -7.38 -11.79
CA VAL A 123 -8.57 -5.95 -11.73
C VAL A 123 -7.42 -5.65 -10.78
N ASP A 124 -6.61 -4.65 -11.13
CA ASP A 124 -5.58 -4.16 -10.23
C ASP A 124 -6.19 -3.34 -9.08
N ILE A 125 -5.69 -3.54 -7.87
CA ILE A 125 -6.04 -2.74 -6.70
C ILE A 125 -5.54 -1.31 -6.93
N PRO A 126 -6.41 -0.29 -6.88
CA PRO A 126 -5.98 1.09 -7.00
C PRO A 126 -5.09 1.49 -5.81
N CYS A 127 -3.98 2.16 -6.10
CA CYS A 127 -3.01 2.58 -5.11
C CYS A 127 -2.73 4.09 -5.21
N MET A 128 -2.62 4.76 -4.07
CA MET A 128 -2.13 6.13 -3.97
C MET A 128 -0.62 6.20 -4.21
N GLN A 129 0.11 5.15 -3.83
CA GLN A 129 1.53 4.99 -4.04
C GLN A 129 1.88 3.55 -4.39
N THR A 130 2.87 3.36 -5.25
CA THR A 130 3.37 2.05 -5.67
C THR A 130 4.87 1.91 -5.38
N GLY A 131 5.31 0.69 -5.06
CA GLY A 131 6.72 0.32 -5.02
C GLY A 131 7.17 -0.31 -6.34
N ASP A 132 8.47 -0.57 -6.48
CA ASP A 132 9.04 -1.21 -7.68
C ASP A 132 8.75 -2.70 -7.77
N ALA A 133 8.46 -3.34 -6.63
CA ALA A 133 8.11 -4.75 -6.52
C ALA A 133 7.05 -4.96 -5.44
N TYR A 134 6.29 -6.05 -5.53
CA TYR A 134 5.39 -6.49 -4.48
C TYR A 134 5.61 -7.97 -4.19
N ASN A 135 6.05 -8.28 -2.98
CA ASN A 135 6.34 -9.65 -2.52
C ASN A 135 5.52 -9.99 -1.25
N GLY A 136 4.43 -9.27 -1.02
CA GLY A 136 3.63 -9.35 0.20
C GLY A 136 4.16 -8.48 1.33
N ALA A 137 3.31 -8.23 2.32
CA ALA A 137 3.69 -7.48 3.51
C ALA A 137 4.85 -8.16 4.26
N GLY A 138 5.73 -7.36 4.86
CA GLY A 138 6.90 -7.86 5.58
C GLY A 138 8.10 -8.23 4.70
N SER A 139 7.94 -8.22 3.37
CA SER A 139 9.00 -8.53 2.41
C SER A 139 9.52 -7.26 1.74
N ARG A 140 10.69 -7.37 1.09
CA ARG A 140 11.29 -6.32 0.28
C ARG A 140 10.35 -5.93 -0.88
N ASP A 141 10.08 -4.63 -1.01
CA ASP A 141 9.18 -4.05 -2.02
C ASP A 141 9.86 -3.03 -2.95
N TRP A 142 11.16 -2.85 -2.83
CA TRP A 142 11.98 -2.01 -3.71
C TRP A 142 12.75 -2.82 -4.73
N GLY A 143 13.14 -2.14 -5.82
CA GLY A 143 13.86 -2.72 -6.95
C GLY A 143 15.27 -3.22 -6.60
N ALA A 144 15.92 -3.85 -7.57
CA ALA A 144 17.28 -4.39 -7.40
C ALA A 144 18.31 -3.26 -7.18
N ARG A 145 18.09 -2.09 -7.76
CA ARG A 145 18.98 -0.92 -7.62
C ARG A 145 18.55 -0.09 -6.41
N TYR A 146 19.36 -0.12 -5.35
CA TYR A 146 19.09 0.62 -4.12
C TYR A 146 20.37 0.94 -3.35
N MET A 147 20.28 1.87 -2.42
CA MET A 147 21.35 2.16 -1.46
C MET A 147 20.94 1.57 -0.09
N ASP A 148 21.83 0.80 0.49
CA ASP A 148 21.76 0.33 1.88
C ASP A 148 22.62 1.26 2.73
N VAL A 149 22.07 1.79 3.81
CA VAL A 149 22.77 2.62 4.80
C VAL A 149 22.66 1.95 6.15
N ASP A 150 23.70 1.23 6.55
CA ASP A 150 23.76 0.56 7.84
C ASP A 150 24.24 1.52 8.92
N LEU A 151 23.30 2.01 9.74
CA LEU A 151 23.59 2.98 10.80
C LEU A 151 24.46 2.38 11.92
N SER A 152 24.42 1.08 12.12
CA SER A 152 25.22 0.41 13.15
C SER A 152 26.66 0.15 12.69
N GLU A 153 26.84 -0.15 11.41
CA GLU A 153 28.16 -0.32 10.80
C GLU A 153 28.78 1.01 10.37
N GLN A 154 28.00 2.11 10.33
CA GLN A 154 28.38 3.39 9.75
C GLN A 154 28.94 3.21 8.33
N HIS A 155 28.21 2.43 7.53
CA HIS A 155 28.65 2.02 6.20
C HIS A 155 27.48 2.07 5.20
N ALA A 156 27.74 2.52 3.98
CA ALA A 156 26.75 2.58 2.91
C ALA A 156 27.20 1.74 1.72
N ARG A 157 26.23 1.11 1.05
CA ARG A 157 26.43 0.27 -0.14
C ARG A 157 25.42 0.64 -1.22
N LEU A 158 25.88 0.84 -2.45
CA LEU A 158 25.03 1.05 -3.61
C LEU A 158 25.03 -0.23 -4.46
N TYR A 159 23.83 -0.75 -4.71
CA TYR A 159 23.61 -1.92 -5.53
C TYR A 159 23.15 -1.53 -6.94
N ASP A 160 23.57 -2.26 -7.94
CA ASP A 160 23.06 -2.15 -9.31
C ASP A 160 21.82 -3.04 -9.54
N ALA A 161 21.31 -3.03 -10.78
CA ALA A 161 20.16 -3.83 -11.16
C ALA A 161 20.40 -5.35 -11.13
N SER A 162 21.65 -5.81 -11.08
CA SER A 162 22.02 -7.22 -10.91
C SER A 162 22.11 -7.64 -9.45
N GLY A 163 22.05 -6.67 -8.51
CA GLY A 163 22.25 -6.89 -7.08
C GLY A 163 23.73 -6.89 -6.67
N ALA A 164 24.64 -6.51 -7.56
CA ALA A 164 26.05 -6.35 -7.24
C ALA A 164 26.33 -5.00 -6.57
N VAL A 165 27.22 -4.99 -5.58
CA VAL A 165 27.72 -3.75 -4.98
C VAL A 165 28.63 -3.05 -5.98
N ILE A 166 28.24 -1.86 -6.44
CA ILE A 166 29.00 -1.04 -7.38
C ILE A 166 29.72 0.15 -6.71
N TRP A 167 29.37 0.44 -5.48
CA TRP A 167 30.02 1.43 -4.65
C TRP A 167 29.75 1.13 -3.17
N GLU A 168 30.72 1.34 -2.33
CA GLU A 168 30.57 1.31 -0.87
C GLU A 168 31.55 2.26 -0.20
N SER A 169 31.21 2.75 0.99
CA SER A 169 32.05 3.65 1.77
C SER A 169 31.61 3.68 3.22
N ASP A 170 32.57 3.92 4.11
CA ASP A 170 32.25 4.39 5.46
C ASP A 170 31.58 5.77 5.38
N ILE A 171 30.63 6.00 6.27
CA ILE A 171 29.83 7.22 6.33
C ILE A 171 29.74 7.72 7.77
N ILE A 172 29.30 8.96 7.91
CA ILE A 172 28.91 9.51 9.22
C ILE A 172 27.43 9.84 9.14
N THR A 173 26.66 9.23 10.04
CA THR A 173 25.22 9.48 10.17
C THR A 173 24.94 10.56 11.20
N GLY A 174 23.68 10.96 11.32
CA GLY A 174 23.24 11.91 12.35
C GLY A 174 23.59 11.44 13.77
N LYS A 175 23.76 12.40 14.66
CA LYS A 175 24.07 12.10 16.06
C LYS A 175 22.88 11.44 16.72
N PRO A 176 23.06 10.27 17.41
CA PRO A 176 21.96 9.53 18.03
C PRO A 176 21.57 10.17 19.38
N ASP A 177 20.92 11.31 19.35
CA ASP A 177 20.51 12.08 20.54
C ASP A 177 18.98 12.35 20.60
N GLY A 178 18.21 11.80 19.66
CA GLY A 178 16.76 11.98 19.56
C GLY A 178 16.32 13.24 18.82
N GLU A 179 17.25 14.14 18.50
CA GLU A 179 16.98 15.38 17.74
C GLU A 179 17.64 15.38 16.36
N HIS A 180 18.77 14.70 16.22
CA HIS A 180 19.62 14.70 15.04
C HIS A 180 19.82 13.30 14.45
N ASP A 181 19.00 12.34 14.87
CA ASP A 181 19.07 10.96 14.39
C ASP A 181 18.84 10.90 12.87
N THR A 182 19.64 10.09 12.19
CA THR A 182 19.27 9.68 10.84
C THR A 182 18.05 8.74 10.94
N PRO A 183 16.92 9.08 10.30
CA PRO A 183 15.72 8.27 10.41
C PRO A 183 15.92 6.90 9.78
N THR A 184 15.42 5.85 10.46
CA THR A 184 15.37 4.50 9.91
C THR A 184 14.14 4.33 9.02
N GLY A 185 14.25 3.49 7.99
CA GLY A 185 13.13 3.21 7.10
C GLY A 185 13.54 3.01 5.65
N VAL A 186 12.54 2.87 4.80
CA VAL A 186 12.71 2.80 3.35
C VAL A 186 12.20 4.10 2.74
N TYR A 187 13.07 4.76 1.97
CA TYR A 187 12.83 6.07 1.40
C TYR A 187 13.15 6.10 -0.09
N MET A 188 12.60 7.08 -0.78
CA MET A 188 12.98 7.41 -2.15
C MET A 188 13.86 8.65 -2.14
N VAL A 189 14.88 8.68 -2.99
CA VAL A 189 15.65 9.92 -3.23
C VAL A 189 14.76 10.91 -3.98
N ASN A 190 14.39 11.99 -3.31
CA ASN A 190 13.43 12.98 -3.81
C ASN A 190 14.03 13.95 -4.83
N ALA A 191 15.34 14.23 -4.72
CA ALA A 191 16.05 15.13 -5.63
C ALA A 191 17.52 14.76 -5.74
N LYS A 192 18.17 15.23 -6.82
CA LYS A 192 19.62 15.16 -7.01
C LYS A 192 20.09 16.53 -7.46
N GLN A 193 20.91 17.17 -6.65
CA GLN A 193 21.44 18.51 -6.90
C GLN A 193 22.96 18.51 -6.78
N SER A 194 23.64 19.23 -7.69
CA SER A 194 25.10 19.38 -7.68
C SER A 194 25.51 20.64 -8.45
N PRO A 195 26.22 21.62 -7.84
CA PRO A 195 26.38 21.77 -6.39
C PRO A 195 25.10 22.24 -5.71
N SER A 196 25.04 22.17 -4.38
CA SER A 196 23.92 22.70 -3.59
C SER A 196 24.42 23.41 -2.35
N LYS A 197 23.64 24.37 -1.86
CA LYS A 197 23.93 25.09 -0.62
C LYS A 197 23.07 24.54 0.51
N LEU A 198 23.72 24.11 1.57
CA LEU A 198 23.06 23.76 2.83
C LEU A 198 23.07 24.98 3.74
N ILE A 199 21.89 25.39 4.19
CA ILE A 199 21.72 26.55 5.07
C ILE A 199 21.01 26.07 6.33
N GLY A 200 21.61 26.27 7.48
CA GLY A 200 20.99 25.98 8.77
C GLY A 200 20.58 27.24 9.50
N TYR A 201 19.46 27.14 10.21
CA TYR A 201 18.89 28.22 11.01
C TYR A 201 18.67 27.75 12.45
N ASN A 202 18.84 28.69 13.40
CA ASN A 202 18.32 28.55 14.75
C ASN A 202 17.28 29.68 14.96
N GLY A 203 16.00 29.31 14.93
CA GLY A 203 14.92 30.29 14.79
C GLY A 203 15.07 31.10 13.50
N ASN A 204 15.23 32.42 13.60
CA ASN A 204 15.44 33.31 12.45
C ASN A 204 16.93 33.59 12.16
N GLU A 205 17.86 33.11 12.98
CA GLU A 205 19.28 33.32 12.83
C GLU A 205 19.91 32.24 11.95
N LYS A 206 20.59 32.66 10.88
CA LYS A 206 21.36 31.75 10.04
C LYS A 206 22.65 31.35 10.77
N ILE A 207 22.79 30.05 11.09
CA ILE A 207 23.93 29.51 11.82
C ILE A 207 25.03 28.94 10.92
N TYR A 208 24.69 28.50 9.71
CA TYR A 208 25.68 28.11 8.70
C TYR A 208 25.14 28.22 7.29
N GLU A 209 26.07 28.38 6.34
CA GLU A 209 25.86 28.23 4.91
C GLU A 209 27.08 27.52 4.33
N THR A 210 26.89 26.34 3.79
CA THR A 210 27.96 25.48 3.27
C THR A 210 27.57 24.96 1.89
N GLU A 211 28.48 25.08 0.92
CA GLU A 211 28.32 24.46 -0.39
C GLU A 211 28.73 22.99 -0.31
N VAL A 212 27.88 22.13 -0.82
CA VAL A 212 28.12 20.69 -0.97
C VAL A 212 28.08 20.29 -2.44
N GLN A 213 28.96 19.37 -2.82
CA GLN A 213 29.04 18.93 -4.23
C GLN A 213 27.83 18.13 -4.65
N TYR A 214 27.21 17.37 -3.75
CA TYR A 214 26.05 16.54 -4.02
C TYR A 214 25.06 16.65 -2.87
N TRP A 215 23.81 16.85 -3.22
CA TRP A 215 22.69 16.86 -2.30
C TRP A 215 21.58 15.94 -2.82
N MET A 216 21.23 14.91 -2.06
CA MET A 216 20.25 13.89 -2.42
C MET A 216 19.33 13.63 -1.21
N PRO A 217 18.34 14.50 -0.98
CA PRO A 217 17.39 14.32 0.13
C PRO A 217 16.47 13.14 -0.12
N PHE A 218 16.06 12.48 0.97
CA PHE A 218 15.12 11.37 1.02
C PHE A 218 14.06 11.57 2.09
#